data_fcc7ed644c0aa8d5c29789a6f35a5cf6
#
_entry.id   fcc7ed644c0aa8d5c29789a6f35a5cf6
#
_cell.length_a   1.000
_cell.length_b   1.000
_cell.length_c   1.000
_cell.angle_alpha   90.00
_cell.angle_beta   90.00
_cell.angle_gamma   90.00
#
_symmetry.space_group_name_H-M   'P 1'
#
loop_
_entity.id
_entity.type
_entity.pdbx_description
1 polymer ?
#
loop_
_entity_poly.entity_id
_entity_poly.type
_entity_poly.pdbx_seq_one_letter_code
_entity_poly.pdbx_strand_id
1 'polypeptide(L)'
;VEALNGEPGVYSARYAEQYDHNSEANTVKLLRKMTDITRRNARFRTVISLIQHDADNPGSYHETLFEGIVEGKIATEKRGTAGFGYDPVFIPEGYDKSFAELGEEIKNKISHRARAVEKLAKYMKKE
;
A
#
# COMPACT_ATOMS: atom_id res chain seq x y z
N VAL A 1 1.08 8.05 -6.04
CA VAL A 1 0.11 8.84 -6.81
C VAL A 1 0.74 9.24 -8.14
N GLU A 2 0.12 8.87 -9.25
CA GLU A 2 0.68 9.15 -10.58
C GLU A 2 0.87 10.64 -10.86
N ALA A 3 -0.09 11.46 -10.48
CA ALA A 3 -0.02 12.92 -10.70
C ALA A 3 1.11 13.60 -9.91
N LEU A 4 1.63 12.94 -8.89
CA LEU A 4 2.74 13.43 -8.07
C LEU A 4 4.05 12.69 -8.36
N ASN A 5 4.18 12.08 -9.54
CA ASN A 5 5.38 11.36 -9.96
C ASN A 5 5.78 10.23 -9.00
N GLY A 6 4.78 9.56 -8.44
CA GLY A 6 4.98 8.44 -7.53
C GLY A 6 5.04 8.80 -6.05
N GLU A 7 5.02 10.11 -5.68
CA GLU A 7 4.98 10.46 -4.26
C GLU A 7 3.67 9.97 -3.62
N PRO A 8 3.66 9.65 -2.33
CA PRO A 8 4.77 9.70 -1.38
C PRO A 8 5.81 8.56 -1.49
N GLY A 9 5.55 7.48 -2.24
CA GLY A 9 6.52 6.42 -2.47
C GLY A 9 7.04 5.76 -1.20
N VAL A 10 8.32 5.39 -1.21
CA VAL A 10 8.96 4.68 -0.09
C VAL A 10 9.02 5.50 1.20
N TYR A 11 8.89 6.81 1.10
CA TYR A 11 8.90 7.71 2.26
C TYR A 11 7.49 8.05 2.74
N SER A 12 6.51 7.23 2.42
CA SER A 12 5.09 7.51 2.74
C SER A 12 4.83 7.75 4.23
N ALA A 13 5.52 7.04 5.13
CA ALA A 13 5.35 7.22 6.57
C ALA A 13 5.91 8.56 7.08
N ARG A 14 6.77 9.21 6.30
CA ARG A 14 7.44 10.47 6.64
C ARG A 14 7.15 11.59 5.67
N TYR A 15 6.05 11.49 4.95
CA TYR A 15 5.71 12.43 3.90
C TYR A 15 5.62 13.88 4.43
N ALA A 16 5.03 14.07 5.60
CA ALA A 16 5.06 15.34 6.32
C ALA A 16 6.27 15.32 7.26
N GLU A 17 7.41 15.77 6.78
CA GLU A 17 8.73 15.59 7.43
C GLU A 17 8.82 15.97 8.91
N GLN A 18 8.08 16.97 9.34
CA GLN A 18 8.06 17.42 10.74
C GLN A 18 7.35 16.45 11.67
N TYR A 19 6.57 15.52 11.12
CA TYR A 19 5.68 14.65 11.87
C TYR A 19 5.92 13.19 11.46
N ASP A 20 7.10 12.69 11.78
CA ASP A 20 7.51 11.32 11.46
C ASP A 20 6.45 10.31 11.93
N HIS A 21 6.00 9.45 11.04
CA HIS A 21 4.96 8.43 11.27
C HIS A 21 3.60 8.99 11.71
N ASN A 22 3.34 10.28 11.52
CA ASN A 22 2.05 10.88 11.81
C ASN A 22 1.12 10.71 10.61
N SER A 23 0.20 9.74 10.67
CA SER A 23 -0.73 9.45 9.57
C SER A 23 -1.61 10.63 9.18
N GLU A 24 -2.10 11.39 10.17
CA GLU A 24 -2.95 12.54 9.89
C GLU A 24 -2.19 13.63 9.15
N ALA A 25 -0.98 13.96 9.60
CA ALA A 25 -0.15 14.98 8.94
C ALA A 25 0.22 14.56 7.52
N ASN A 26 0.54 13.30 7.31
CA ASN A 26 0.85 12.75 5.98
C ASN A 26 -0.36 12.84 5.06
N THR A 27 -1.55 12.51 5.56
CA THR A 27 -2.79 12.58 4.81
C THR A 27 -3.14 14.01 4.43
N VAL A 28 -3.00 14.96 5.37
CA VAL A 28 -3.25 16.38 5.13
C VAL A 28 -2.30 16.92 4.06
N LYS A 29 -1.01 16.57 4.13
CA LYS A 29 -0.05 17.00 3.12
C LYS A 29 -0.40 16.45 1.74
N LEU A 30 -0.77 15.18 1.65
CA LEU A 30 -1.17 14.58 0.38
C LEU A 30 -2.39 15.27 -0.20
N LEU A 31 -3.44 15.48 0.58
CA LEU A 31 -4.66 16.17 0.11
C LEU A 31 -4.36 17.59 -0.36
N ARG A 32 -3.46 18.30 0.35
CA ARG A 32 -3.06 19.64 -0.02
C ARG A 32 -2.35 19.64 -1.38
N LYS A 33 -1.43 18.72 -1.62
CA LYS A 33 -0.75 18.59 -2.90
C LYS A 33 -1.68 18.18 -4.04
N MET A 34 -2.78 17.53 -3.72
CA MET A 34 -3.78 17.08 -4.69
C MET A 34 -4.90 18.11 -4.93
N THR A 35 -4.84 19.27 -4.29
CA THR A 35 -5.83 20.34 -4.49
C THR A 35 -5.89 20.71 -5.96
N ASP A 36 -7.09 20.76 -6.54
CA ASP A 36 -7.35 21.07 -7.95
C ASP A 36 -6.76 20.07 -8.96
N ILE A 37 -6.26 18.93 -8.51
CA ILE A 37 -5.78 17.88 -9.41
C ILE A 37 -6.94 16.94 -9.72
N THR A 38 -7.23 16.75 -11.02
CA THR A 38 -8.31 15.86 -11.49
C THR A 38 -7.83 14.43 -11.69
N ARG A 39 -6.55 14.25 -12.03
CA ARG A 39 -5.96 12.92 -12.19
C ARG A 39 -5.55 12.37 -10.82
N ARG A 40 -6.38 11.51 -10.27
CA ARG A 40 -6.23 11.06 -8.89
C ARG A 40 -5.81 9.61 -8.74
N ASN A 41 -5.40 8.97 -9.81
CA ASN A 41 -4.96 7.58 -9.81
C ASN A 41 -3.79 7.35 -8.85
N ALA A 42 -3.88 6.29 -8.07
CA ALA A 42 -2.86 5.93 -7.10
C ALA A 42 -2.82 4.42 -6.90
N ARG A 43 -1.76 3.94 -6.28
CA ARG A 43 -1.66 2.53 -5.92
C ARG A 43 -0.82 2.34 -4.67
N PHE A 44 -1.11 1.26 -3.96
CA PHE A 44 -0.22 0.72 -2.94
C PHE A 44 0.50 -0.49 -3.49
N ARG A 45 1.74 -0.66 -3.09
CA ARG A 45 2.57 -1.78 -3.51
C ARG A 45 3.32 -2.35 -2.31
N THR A 46 3.33 -3.68 -2.22
CA THR A 46 4.12 -4.40 -1.22
C THR A 46 4.96 -5.45 -1.95
N VAL A 47 6.22 -5.58 -1.56
CA VAL A 47 7.10 -6.64 -2.06
C VAL A 47 7.57 -7.45 -0.86
N ILE A 48 7.36 -8.78 -0.93
CA ILE A 48 7.86 -9.72 0.07
C ILE A 48 9.04 -10.46 -0.55
N SER A 49 10.17 -10.48 0.17
CA SER A 49 11.35 -11.21 -0.26
C SER A 49 11.47 -12.49 0.57
N LEU A 50 11.49 -13.63 -0.11
CA LEU A 50 11.72 -14.93 0.52
C LEU A 50 13.14 -15.37 0.17
N ILE A 51 13.96 -15.58 1.19
CA ILE A 51 15.33 -16.06 1.02
C ILE A 51 15.39 -17.49 1.51
N GLN A 52 15.83 -18.39 0.62
CA GLN A 52 15.96 -19.81 0.92
C GLN A 52 17.41 -20.23 0.75
N HIS A 53 17.95 -20.93 1.75
CA HIS A 53 19.29 -21.50 1.67
C HIS A 53 19.24 -22.83 0.96
N ASP A 54 20.25 -23.07 0.12
CA ASP A 54 20.39 -24.33 -0.58
C ASP A 54 21.00 -25.35 0.38
N ALA A 55 20.27 -26.42 0.67
CA ALA A 55 20.73 -27.47 1.59
C ALA A 55 21.93 -28.24 1.05
N ASP A 56 22.05 -28.36 -0.29
CA ASP A 56 23.12 -29.11 -0.94
C ASP A 56 24.35 -28.27 -1.24
N ASN A 57 24.28 -26.97 -1.00
CA ASN A 57 25.37 -26.04 -1.34
C ASN A 57 25.47 -24.94 -0.28
N PRO A 58 26.12 -25.25 0.88
CA PRO A 58 26.25 -24.29 1.97
C PRO A 58 26.85 -22.96 1.49
N GLY A 59 26.25 -21.85 1.92
CA GLY A 59 26.66 -20.53 1.50
C GLY A 59 25.94 -20.02 0.27
N SER A 60 25.20 -20.89 -0.42
CA SER A 60 24.34 -20.50 -1.54
C SER A 60 22.93 -20.24 -1.06
N TYR A 61 22.28 -19.27 -1.69
CA TYR A 61 20.87 -18.99 -1.42
C TYR A 61 20.21 -18.44 -2.68
N HIS A 62 18.90 -18.46 -2.71
CA HIS A 62 18.16 -17.77 -3.75
C HIS A 62 17.04 -16.95 -3.14
N GLU A 63 16.68 -15.87 -3.81
CA GLU A 63 15.65 -14.96 -3.39
C GLU A 63 14.48 -15.01 -4.36
N THR A 64 13.28 -15.06 -3.83
CA THR A 64 12.05 -14.98 -4.61
C THR A 64 11.25 -13.79 -4.12
N LEU A 65 10.77 -12.96 -5.04
CA LEU A 65 9.99 -11.78 -4.72
C LEU A 65 8.51 -12.00 -5.02
N PHE A 66 7.66 -11.54 -4.11
CA PHE A 66 6.21 -11.61 -4.26
C PHE A 66 5.65 -10.20 -4.13
N GLU A 67 5.00 -9.73 -5.18
CA GLU A 67 4.47 -8.37 -5.23
C GLU A 67 2.95 -8.37 -5.11
N GLY A 68 2.43 -7.49 -4.28
CA GLY A 68 1.01 -7.21 -4.18
C GLY A 68 0.75 -5.74 -4.50
N ILE A 69 -0.20 -5.50 -5.39
CA ILE A 69 -0.59 -4.15 -5.80
C ILE A 69 -2.09 -4.01 -5.66
N VAL A 70 -2.53 -2.89 -5.08
CA VAL A 70 -3.93 -2.48 -5.14
C VAL A 70 -3.98 -1.09 -5.77
N GLU A 71 -4.74 -0.99 -6.85
CA GLU A 71 -4.94 0.27 -7.55
C GLU A 71 -6.21 0.95 -7.09
N GLY A 72 -6.26 2.26 -7.22
CA GLY A 72 -7.40 3.06 -6.81
C GLY A 72 -7.19 4.52 -7.10
N LYS A 73 -7.79 5.35 -6.29
CA LYS A 73 -7.70 6.81 -6.44
C LYS A 73 -7.68 7.50 -5.08
N ILE A 74 -7.18 8.73 -5.08
CA ILE A 74 -7.16 9.58 -3.89
C ILE A 74 -8.47 10.36 -3.81
N ALA A 75 -9.16 10.29 -2.67
CA ALA A 75 -10.37 11.07 -2.41
C ALA A 75 -10.04 12.56 -2.34
N THR A 76 -11.07 13.41 -2.46
CA THR A 76 -10.89 14.86 -2.35
C THR A 76 -10.80 15.33 -0.90
N GLU A 77 -11.24 14.50 0.03
CA GLU A 77 -11.22 14.77 1.47
C GLU A 77 -11.12 13.46 2.24
N LYS A 78 -10.83 13.54 3.53
CA LYS A 78 -10.81 12.37 4.40
C LYS A 78 -12.20 11.75 4.48
N ARG A 79 -12.27 10.42 4.36
CA ARG A 79 -13.51 9.64 4.43
C ARG A 79 -13.32 8.49 5.40
N GLY A 80 -13.98 8.59 6.54
CA GLY A 80 -13.88 7.61 7.61
C GLY A 80 -12.71 7.88 8.56
N THR A 81 -12.67 7.16 9.67
CA THR A 81 -11.67 7.35 10.73
C THR A 81 -10.95 6.05 11.12
N ALA A 82 -11.40 4.93 10.59
CA ALA A 82 -10.79 3.63 10.89
C ALA A 82 -9.50 3.43 10.09
N GLY A 83 -8.69 2.46 10.49
CA GLY A 83 -7.45 2.13 9.81
C GLY A 83 -6.30 3.06 10.15
N PHE A 84 -5.27 3.03 9.33
CA PHE A 84 -4.07 3.84 9.54
C PHE A 84 -3.47 4.26 8.19
N GLY A 85 -2.44 5.11 8.23
CA GLY A 85 -1.78 5.60 7.03
C GLY A 85 -2.73 6.39 6.15
N TYR A 86 -2.82 6.02 4.88
CA TYR A 86 -3.64 6.72 3.89
C TYR A 86 -5.03 6.11 3.71
N ASP A 87 -5.45 5.20 4.59
CA ASP A 87 -6.75 4.54 4.50
C ASP A 87 -7.92 5.53 4.36
N PRO A 88 -7.94 6.68 5.07
CA PRO A 88 -9.06 7.63 4.92
C PRO A 88 -9.16 8.32 3.57
N VAL A 89 -8.11 8.27 2.74
CA VAL A 89 -8.09 8.98 1.46
C VAL A 89 -7.89 8.07 0.25
N PHE A 90 -7.68 6.77 0.44
CA PHE A 90 -7.49 5.84 -0.68
C PHE A 90 -8.78 5.06 -0.93
N ILE A 91 -9.31 5.20 -2.15
CA ILE A 91 -10.51 4.48 -2.61
C ILE A 91 -10.05 3.39 -3.58
N PRO A 92 -10.09 2.10 -3.18
CA PRO A 92 -9.62 1.04 -4.06
C PRO A 92 -10.54 0.87 -5.27
N GLU A 93 -9.94 0.43 -6.37
CA GLU A 93 -10.66 0.18 -7.62
C GLU A 93 -11.81 -0.81 -7.40
N GLY A 94 -12.96 -0.50 -7.96
CA GLY A 94 -14.17 -1.32 -7.79
C GLY A 94 -15.03 -0.93 -6.60
N TYR A 95 -14.59 0.04 -5.81
CA TYR A 95 -15.32 0.54 -4.64
C TYR A 95 -15.53 2.04 -4.75
N ASP A 96 -16.52 2.54 -4.04
CA ASP A 96 -16.79 3.98 -3.96
C ASP A 96 -16.52 4.54 -2.56
N LYS A 97 -15.93 3.73 -1.69
CA LYS A 97 -15.58 4.08 -0.31
C LYS A 97 -14.10 3.91 -0.07
N SER A 98 -13.55 4.70 0.88
CA SER A 98 -12.15 4.57 1.28
C SER A 98 -11.92 3.29 2.09
N PHE A 99 -10.67 2.86 2.22
CA PHE A 99 -10.33 1.73 3.08
C PHE A 99 -10.81 1.96 4.52
N ALA A 100 -10.73 3.19 5.01
CA ALA A 100 -11.21 3.50 6.36
C ALA A 100 -12.72 3.28 6.50
N GLU A 101 -13.50 3.54 5.44
CA GLU A 101 -14.94 3.30 5.43
C GLU A 101 -15.29 1.83 5.22
N LEU A 102 -14.50 1.11 4.43
CA LEU A 102 -14.75 -0.30 4.11
C LEU A 102 -14.47 -1.24 5.28
N GLY A 103 -13.52 -0.89 6.15
CA GLY A 103 -13.17 -1.66 7.33
C GLY A 103 -12.14 -2.76 7.08
N GLU A 104 -11.67 -3.34 8.18
CA GLU A 104 -10.58 -4.31 8.19
C GLU A 104 -10.89 -5.59 7.39
N GLU A 105 -12.12 -6.08 7.44
CA GLU A 105 -12.47 -7.33 6.77
C GLU A 105 -12.23 -7.24 5.27
N ILE A 106 -12.69 -6.16 4.63
CA ILE A 106 -12.49 -5.96 3.20
C ILE A 106 -11.03 -5.66 2.90
N LYS A 107 -10.40 -4.82 3.71
CA LYS A 107 -8.99 -4.48 3.55
C LYS A 107 -8.12 -5.73 3.56
N ASN A 108 -8.38 -6.67 4.49
CA ASN A 108 -7.61 -7.91 4.59
C ASN A 108 -7.75 -8.82 3.38
N LYS A 109 -8.80 -8.64 2.57
CA LYS A 109 -9.02 -9.43 1.36
C LYS A 109 -8.35 -8.84 0.14
N ILE A 110 -8.29 -7.51 0.03
CA ILE A 110 -7.89 -6.85 -1.22
C ILE A 110 -6.67 -5.96 -1.12
N SER A 111 -6.14 -5.71 0.08
CA SER A 111 -4.98 -4.82 0.25
C SER A 111 -3.75 -5.36 -0.51
N HIS A 112 -2.81 -4.46 -0.79
CA HIS A 112 -1.54 -4.84 -1.43
C HIS A 112 -0.79 -5.89 -0.62
N ARG A 113 -0.82 -5.78 0.71
CA ARG A 113 -0.19 -6.74 1.61
C ARG A 113 -0.87 -8.10 1.52
N ALA A 114 -2.21 -8.15 1.54
CA ALA A 114 -2.95 -9.39 1.42
C ALA A 114 -2.65 -10.10 0.10
N ARG A 115 -2.53 -9.36 -0.99
CA ARG A 115 -2.21 -9.92 -2.31
C ARG A 115 -0.81 -10.49 -2.37
N ALA A 116 0.18 -9.82 -1.77
CA ALA A 116 1.56 -10.33 -1.71
C ALA A 116 1.65 -11.60 -0.86
N VAL A 117 0.98 -11.60 0.30
CA VAL A 117 0.95 -12.78 1.20
C VAL A 117 0.28 -13.97 0.53
N GLU A 118 -0.78 -13.74 -0.23
CA GLU A 118 -1.45 -14.82 -0.98
C GLU A 118 -0.51 -15.49 -1.98
N LYS A 119 0.28 -14.71 -2.69
CA LYS A 119 1.27 -15.24 -3.63
C LYS A 119 2.35 -16.06 -2.92
N LEU A 120 2.84 -15.57 -1.79
CA LEU A 120 3.81 -16.29 -0.97
C LEU A 120 3.23 -17.63 -0.49
N ALA A 121 2.00 -17.62 0.03
CA ALA A 121 1.35 -18.82 0.52
C ALA A 121 1.18 -19.87 -0.58
N LYS A 122 0.78 -19.44 -1.78
CA LYS A 122 0.65 -20.36 -2.94
C LYS A 122 1.99 -20.95 -3.33
N TYR A 123 3.04 -20.16 -3.31
CA TYR A 123 4.39 -20.65 -3.61
C TYR A 123 4.84 -21.71 -2.62
N MET A 124 4.63 -21.47 -1.32
CA MET A 124 5.05 -22.39 -0.28
C MET A 124 4.27 -23.71 -0.32
N LYS A 125 3.03 -23.69 -0.77
CA LYS A 125 2.22 -24.92 -0.91
C LYS A 125 2.70 -25.83 -2.04
N LYS A 126 3.41 -25.29 -3.02
CA LYS A 126 3.93 -26.05 -4.16
C LYS A 126 5.22 -26.81 -3.83
N GLU A 127 5.85 -26.45 -2.75
CA GLU A 127 7.05 -27.12 -2.26
C GLU A 127 6.68 -28.20 -1.23
#